data_229f994ec583eed6ebc99078af6211c3
#
_entry.id   229f994ec583eed6ebc99078af6211c3
#
_cell.length_a   1.000
_cell.length_b   1.000
_cell.length_c   1.000
_cell.angle_alpha   90.00
_cell.angle_beta   90.00
_cell.angle_gamma   90.00
#
_symmetry.space_group_name_H-M   'P 1'
#
loop_
_entity.id
_entity.type
_entity.pdbx_description
1 polymer ?
#
loop_
_entity_poly.entity_id
_entity_poly.type
_entity_poly.pdbx_seq_one_letter_code
_entity_poly.pdbx_strand_id
1 'polypeptide(L)'
;MNSEIVYLFVYDAGARFSEEQLKGLLKNPEDFSKYEYNKPRPEEIPAINVPSIFNLKDETLDMAGLQYRFRVQASVYTTGQFVIRVRHATADDPVVALGTLTFDPAVATFVKNIAGKAKARVESSLVKIGGQPAAEETEAYRFYYIESDRAVALKKYKKFIAGLLIDEHKTEGLDEGYLNVILSRNISYYEGDIHFVGWESAVLVDRLSGYEHELLIVEIANVQMLELRILHKRISRMLASANSAIAATGKHNYLTRRYGSSMRRLNRELGDFYDKTKEMVSAVTETPQGLGEWYLAKLYALLASEFKLSELESSLAGELDMIDKSREFVSDVIRGNTEEWLEIIIILLIVLEVVVEVALLLK
;
A
#
# COMPACT_ATOMS: atom_id res chain seq x y z
N MET A 1 -23.29 2.56 26.07
CA MET A 1 -21.97 1.99 25.74
C MET A 1 -21.72 2.37 24.30
N ASN A 2 -20.72 3.23 24.06
CA ASN A 2 -20.48 3.68 22.70
C ASN A 2 -19.68 2.62 21.95
N SER A 3 -19.97 2.43 20.68
CA SER A 3 -19.15 1.66 19.78
C SER A 3 -19.05 2.34 18.42
N GLU A 4 -18.00 2.07 17.69
CA GLU A 4 -17.80 2.67 16.38
C GLU A 4 -17.16 1.65 15.44
N ILE A 5 -17.53 1.72 14.17
CA ILE A 5 -16.84 1.04 13.08
C ILE A 5 -16.24 2.07 12.14
N VAL A 6 -15.01 1.83 11.73
CA VAL A 6 -14.33 2.59 10.68
C VAL A 6 -13.95 1.62 9.57
N TYR A 7 -14.53 1.82 8.40
CA TYR A 7 -14.11 1.11 7.18
C TYR A 7 -13.00 1.93 6.52
N LEU A 8 -11.87 1.32 6.29
CA LEU A 8 -10.72 1.89 5.61
C LEU A 8 -10.63 1.31 4.20
N PHE A 9 -10.55 2.17 3.20
CA PHE A 9 -10.30 1.79 1.80
C PHE A 9 -9.06 2.53 1.32
N VAL A 10 -8.00 1.79 1.07
CA VAL A 10 -6.68 2.33 0.71
C VAL A 10 -6.48 2.25 -0.80
N TYR A 11 -6.00 3.35 -1.39
CA TYR A 11 -5.79 3.52 -2.83
C TYR A 11 -4.43 4.16 -3.12
N ASP A 12 -3.94 3.99 -4.34
CA ASP A 12 -2.74 4.66 -4.84
C ASP A 12 -3.11 5.76 -5.85
N ALA A 13 -2.59 6.95 -5.64
CA ALA A 13 -2.75 8.08 -6.56
C ALA A 13 -1.69 8.09 -7.70
N GLY A 14 -0.76 7.15 -7.71
CA GLY A 14 0.25 6.99 -8.76
C GLY A 14 1.32 8.06 -8.80
N ALA A 15 1.36 8.98 -7.84
CA ALA A 15 2.34 10.07 -7.75
C ALA A 15 2.59 10.45 -6.29
N ARG A 16 3.79 10.96 -5.99
CA ARG A 16 4.12 11.57 -4.69
C ARG A 16 3.73 13.05 -4.69
N PHE A 17 3.39 13.58 -3.53
CA PHE A 17 2.94 14.96 -3.36
C PHE A 17 3.80 15.68 -2.32
N SER A 18 4.06 16.97 -2.53
CA SER A 18 4.58 17.82 -1.49
C SER A 18 3.46 18.27 -0.52
N GLU A 19 3.83 18.62 0.71
CA GLU A 19 2.85 19.19 1.65
C GLU A 19 2.16 20.45 1.09
N GLU A 20 2.87 21.26 0.31
CA GLU A 20 2.32 22.47 -0.30
C GLU A 20 1.23 22.13 -1.33
N GLN A 21 1.46 21.08 -2.14
CA GLN A 21 0.46 20.58 -3.08
C GLN A 21 -0.79 20.09 -2.34
N LEU A 22 -0.63 19.33 -1.25
CA LEU A 22 -1.76 18.86 -0.44
C LEU A 22 -2.49 20.01 0.26
N LYS A 23 -1.78 21.01 0.77
CA LYS A 23 -2.39 22.26 1.30
C LYS A 23 -3.16 23.01 0.22
N GLY A 24 -2.75 22.90 -1.04
CA GLY A 24 -3.48 23.47 -2.19
C GLY A 24 -4.88 22.89 -2.42
N LEU A 25 -5.13 21.63 -2.02
CA LEU A 25 -6.45 21.01 -2.09
C LEU A 25 -7.46 21.67 -1.15
N LEU A 26 -7.00 22.30 -0.05
CA LEU A 26 -7.84 23.02 0.91
C LEU A 26 -8.38 24.37 0.38
N LYS A 27 -7.94 24.84 -0.77
CA LYS A 27 -8.41 26.10 -1.36
C LYS A 27 -9.83 26.01 -1.96
N ASN A 28 -10.38 24.80 -2.06
CA ASN A 28 -11.76 24.53 -2.44
C ASN A 28 -12.59 24.08 -1.24
N PRO A 29 -13.09 24.98 -0.37
CA PRO A 29 -13.81 24.63 0.86
C PRO A 29 -15.14 23.89 0.62
N GLU A 30 -15.73 23.98 -0.57
CA GLU A 30 -16.92 23.21 -0.93
C GLU A 30 -16.67 21.70 -1.03
N ASP A 31 -15.41 21.31 -1.30
CA ASP A 31 -15.02 19.93 -1.50
C ASP A 31 -14.36 19.30 -0.28
N PHE A 32 -13.57 20.07 0.46
CA PHE A 32 -12.77 19.55 1.57
C PHE A 32 -12.73 20.55 2.72
N SER A 33 -13.07 20.11 3.94
CA SER A 33 -12.78 20.85 5.16
C SER A 33 -11.61 20.18 5.88
N LYS A 34 -10.73 20.97 6.48
CA LYS A 34 -9.61 20.44 7.27
C LYS A 34 -10.15 19.70 8.48
N TYR A 35 -9.63 18.49 8.70
CA TYR A 35 -9.84 17.78 9.96
C TYR A 35 -8.84 18.29 11.00
N GLU A 36 -9.33 18.67 12.17
CA GLU A 36 -8.49 19.02 13.32
C GLU A 36 -8.47 17.82 14.28
N TYR A 37 -7.28 17.34 14.61
CA TYR A 37 -7.12 16.31 15.63
C TYR A 37 -7.58 16.83 16.98
N ASN A 38 -8.45 16.11 17.65
CA ASN A 38 -8.91 16.46 19.01
C ASN A 38 -7.80 16.31 20.08
N LYS A 39 -6.70 15.62 19.76
CA LYS A 39 -5.52 15.48 20.59
C LYS A 39 -4.31 16.02 19.81
N PRO A 40 -3.30 16.62 20.49
CA PRO A 40 -2.06 16.98 19.85
C PRO A 40 -1.46 15.72 19.17
N ARG A 41 -0.91 15.91 17.98
CA ARG A 41 -0.20 14.85 17.27
C ARG A 41 0.90 14.30 18.20
N PRO A 42 1.12 12.98 18.27
CA PRO A 42 2.32 12.48 18.87
C PRO A 42 3.51 13.13 18.14
N GLU A 43 4.34 13.88 18.85
CA GLU A 43 5.55 14.51 18.27
C GLU A 43 6.50 13.47 17.67
N GLU A 44 6.27 12.22 17.99
CA GLU A 44 7.08 11.04 17.73
C GLU A 44 6.69 10.26 16.46
N ILE A 45 5.61 10.64 15.75
CA ILE A 45 5.31 10.07 14.44
C ILE A 45 6.02 10.93 13.37
N PRO A 46 6.93 10.35 12.56
CA PRO A 46 7.63 11.08 11.51
C PRO A 46 6.64 11.83 10.61
N ALA A 47 6.93 13.08 10.29
CA ALA A 47 6.05 13.94 9.49
C ALA A 47 5.68 13.33 8.14
N ILE A 48 6.55 12.49 7.58
CA ILE A 48 6.32 11.77 6.31
C ILE A 48 5.13 10.81 6.37
N ASN A 49 4.77 10.32 7.57
CA ASN A 49 3.74 9.30 7.76
C ASN A 49 2.42 9.88 8.26
N VAL A 50 2.35 11.18 8.47
CA VAL A 50 1.13 11.84 8.91
C VAL A 50 0.36 12.34 7.69
N PRO A 51 -0.83 11.78 7.43
CA PRO A 51 -1.62 12.21 6.29
C PRO A 51 -2.23 13.59 6.50
N SER A 52 -2.52 14.27 5.40
CA SER A 52 -3.48 15.38 5.40
C SER A 52 -4.88 14.78 5.42
N ILE A 53 -5.67 15.07 6.48
CA ILE A 53 -7.03 14.54 6.62
C ILE A 53 -8.04 15.61 6.24
N PHE A 54 -9.04 15.20 5.45
CA PHE A 54 -10.09 16.04 4.93
C PHE A 54 -11.44 15.43 5.26
N ASN A 55 -12.39 16.26 5.72
CA ASN A 55 -13.78 15.84 5.86
C ASN A 55 -14.48 15.96 4.50
N LEU A 56 -15.20 14.94 4.13
CA LEU A 56 -16.09 14.91 2.98
C LEU A 56 -17.55 15.03 3.44
N LYS A 57 -18.49 15.05 2.50
CA LYS A 57 -19.91 15.10 2.83
C LYS A 57 -20.34 13.79 3.50
N ASP A 58 -21.01 13.91 4.64
CA ASP A 58 -21.64 12.77 5.32
C ASP A 58 -22.76 12.17 4.46
N GLU A 59 -22.94 10.87 4.57
CA GLU A 59 -23.97 10.11 3.87
C GLU A 59 -24.87 9.38 4.87
N THR A 60 -26.11 9.14 4.50
CA THR A 60 -27.10 8.52 5.38
C THR A 60 -27.74 7.33 4.68
N LEU A 61 -27.87 6.22 5.40
CA LEU A 61 -28.59 5.03 4.99
C LEU A 61 -29.86 4.89 5.84
N ASP A 62 -31.02 4.84 5.19
CA ASP A 62 -32.29 4.49 5.82
C ASP A 62 -32.52 2.98 5.66
N MET A 63 -32.55 2.24 6.76
CA MET A 63 -32.72 0.81 6.76
C MET A 63 -33.61 0.38 7.93
N ALA A 64 -34.65 -0.41 7.65
CA ALA A 64 -35.61 -0.89 8.65
C ALA A 64 -36.22 0.20 9.56
N GLY A 65 -36.39 1.41 9.05
CA GLY A 65 -36.92 2.57 9.80
C GLY A 65 -35.88 3.23 10.72
N LEU A 66 -34.64 2.80 10.68
CA LEU A 66 -33.51 3.42 11.37
C LEU A 66 -32.64 4.20 10.38
N GLN A 67 -32.12 5.33 10.84
CA GLN A 67 -31.24 6.18 10.06
C GLN A 67 -29.79 6.04 10.52
N TYR A 68 -28.93 5.49 9.64
CA TYR A 68 -27.51 5.32 9.89
C TYR A 68 -26.73 6.45 9.21
N ARG A 69 -26.13 7.33 9.99
CA ARG A 69 -25.29 8.43 9.46
C ARG A 69 -23.84 8.00 9.42
N PHE A 70 -23.24 8.06 8.24
CA PHE A 70 -21.83 7.77 8.02
C PHE A 70 -21.03 9.04 7.81
N ARG A 71 -20.04 9.29 8.64
CA ARG A 71 -19.02 10.30 8.42
C ARG A 71 -18.01 9.81 7.40
N VAL A 72 -17.67 10.65 6.43
CA VAL A 72 -16.72 10.30 5.36
C VAL A 72 -15.52 11.23 5.44
N GLN A 73 -14.34 10.65 5.48
CA GLN A 73 -13.07 11.37 5.53
C GLN A 73 -12.10 10.81 4.49
N ALA A 74 -11.17 11.63 4.04
CA ALA A 74 -10.04 11.20 3.21
C ALA A 74 -8.74 11.56 3.89
N SER A 75 -7.84 10.60 4.02
CA SER A 75 -6.45 10.79 4.44
C SER A 75 -5.57 10.71 3.21
N VAL A 76 -4.74 11.72 2.93
CA VAL A 76 -3.84 11.74 1.78
C VAL A 76 -2.40 11.83 2.27
N TYR A 77 -1.58 10.88 1.85
CA TYR A 77 -0.17 10.77 2.21
C TYR A 77 0.72 11.43 1.16
N THR A 78 1.84 12.00 1.60
CA THR A 78 2.85 12.58 0.69
C THR A 78 3.49 11.53 -0.22
N THR A 79 3.51 10.28 0.23
CA THR A 79 3.99 9.11 -0.54
C THR A 79 3.10 8.74 -1.72
N GLY A 80 1.87 9.28 -1.78
CA GLY A 80 0.97 9.11 -2.92
C GLY A 80 -0.22 8.20 -2.66
N GLN A 81 -0.31 7.58 -1.50
CA GLN A 81 -1.48 6.81 -1.12
C GLN A 81 -2.54 7.73 -0.53
N PHE A 82 -3.80 7.29 -0.64
CA PHE A 82 -4.89 7.92 0.08
C PHE A 82 -5.88 6.89 0.60
N VAL A 83 -6.51 7.23 1.72
CA VAL A 83 -7.45 6.35 2.41
C VAL A 83 -8.80 7.04 2.52
N ILE A 84 -9.86 6.36 2.13
CA ILE A 84 -11.23 6.78 2.42
C ILE A 84 -11.66 6.08 3.71
N ARG A 85 -11.98 6.88 4.73
CA ARG A 85 -12.53 6.43 6.02
C ARG A 85 -14.04 6.65 5.99
N VAL A 86 -14.82 5.58 6.17
CA VAL A 86 -16.28 5.64 6.34
C VAL A 86 -16.58 5.20 7.76
N ARG A 87 -17.08 6.10 8.59
CA ARG A 87 -17.23 5.93 10.05
C ARG A 87 -18.68 5.99 10.47
N HIS A 88 -19.07 5.07 11.36
CA HIS A 88 -20.37 5.11 12.03
C HIS A 88 -20.22 4.81 13.52
N ALA A 89 -20.65 5.74 14.35
CA ALA A 89 -20.68 5.59 15.82
C ALA A 89 -22.12 5.34 16.28
N THR A 90 -22.28 4.47 17.26
CA THR A 90 -23.56 4.12 17.87
C THR A 90 -23.44 4.01 19.39
N ALA A 91 -24.55 4.28 20.09
CA ALA A 91 -24.69 4.06 21.53
C ALA A 91 -25.43 2.77 21.88
N ASP A 92 -25.85 2.00 20.88
CA ASP A 92 -26.58 0.74 21.04
C ASP A 92 -25.66 -0.40 21.55
N ASP A 93 -26.25 -1.57 21.83
CA ASP A 93 -25.46 -2.75 22.20
C ASP A 93 -24.49 -3.11 21.06
N PRO A 94 -23.18 -3.22 21.32
CA PRO A 94 -22.17 -3.48 20.29
C PRO A 94 -22.45 -4.71 19.43
N VAL A 95 -23.00 -5.78 20.00
CA VAL A 95 -23.31 -7.01 19.24
C VAL A 95 -24.36 -6.76 18.17
N VAL A 96 -25.42 -6.04 18.54
CA VAL A 96 -26.50 -5.71 17.60
C VAL A 96 -26.02 -4.69 16.56
N ALA A 97 -25.45 -3.60 17.01
CA ALA A 97 -25.08 -2.48 16.14
C ALA A 97 -23.90 -2.84 15.21
N LEU A 98 -22.77 -3.29 15.77
CA LEU A 98 -21.61 -3.65 14.96
C LEU A 98 -21.89 -4.94 14.16
N GLY A 99 -22.69 -5.88 14.69
CA GLY A 99 -23.12 -7.06 13.93
C GLY A 99 -23.89 -6.69 12.67
N THR A 100 -24.89 -5.80 12.77
CA THR A 100 -25.64 -5.29 11.61
C THR A 100 -24.70 -4.55 10.64
N LEU A 101 -23.88 -3.63 11.13
CA LEU A 101 -22.96 -2.84 10.30
C LEU A 101 -21.94 -3.70 9.57
N THR A 102 -21.49 -4.80 10.19
CA THR A 102 -20.47 -5.68 9.60
C THR A 102 -21.03 -6.69 8.62
N PHE A 103 -22.15 -7.35 8.99
CA PHE A 103 -22.62 -8.56 8.30
C PHE A 103 -23.84 -8.34 7.42
N ASP A 104 -24.48 -7.16 7.45
CA ASP A 104 -25.62 -6.88 6.57
C ASP A 104 -25.15 -6.52 5.15
N PRO A 105 -25.56 -7.26 4.11
CA PRO A 105 -25.16 -7.02 2.72
C PRO A 105 -25.59 -5.63 2.19
N ALA A 106 -26.70 -5.07 2.70
CA ALA A 106 -27.17 -3.74 2.28
C ALA A 106 -26.21 -2.67 2.80
N VAL A 107 -25.75 -2.78 4.05
CA VAL A 107 -24.73 -1.88 4.62
C VAL A 107 -23.42 -2.01 3.86
N ALA A 108 -22.94 -3.23 3.61
CA ALA A 108 -21.71 -3.47 2.88
C ALA A 108 -21.75 -2.82 1.47
N THR A 109 -22.87 -2.97 0.77
CA THR A 109 -23.08 -2.36 -0.56
C THR A 109 -23.11 -0.84 -0.48
N PHE A 110 -23.81 -0.29 0.52
CA PHE A 110 -23.89 1.15 0.71
C PHE A 110 -22.53 1.77 1.03
N VAL A 111 -21.78 1.18 1.94
CA VAL A 111 -20.42 1.62 2.33
C VAL A 111 -19.46 1.59 1.13
N LYS A 112 -19.48 0.52 0.32
CA LYS A 112 -18.69 0.44 -0.92
C LYS A 112 -19.07 1.55 -1.91
N ASN A 113 -20.35 1.85 -2.06
CA ASN A 113 -20.83 2.93 -2.93
C ASN A 113 -20.37 4.30 -2.44
N ILE A 114 -20.44 4.58 -1.14
CA ILE A 114 -19.91 5.81 -0.54
C ILE A 114 -18.41 5.92 -0.81
N ALA A 115 -17.67 4.87 -0.50
CA ALA A 115 -16.21 4.84 -0.71
C ALA A 115 -15.86 5.08 -2.17
N GLY A 116 -16.58 4.48 -3.12
CA GLY A 116 -16.40 4.68 -4.56
C GLY A 116 -16.65 6.13 -5.01
N LYS A 117 -17.71 6.77 -4.51
CA LYS A 117 -17.99 8.20 -4.79
C LYS A 117 -16.88 9.09 -4.19
N ALA A 118 -16.49 8.83 -2.95
CA ALA A 118 -15.44 9.57 -2.26
C ALA A 118 -14.09 9.40 -2.98
N LYS A 119 -13.74 8.15 -3.38
CA LYS A 119 -12.57 7.85 -4.19
C LYS A 119 -12.52 8.72 -5.45
N ALA A 120 -13.56 8.67 -6.28
CA ALA A 120 -13.62 9.42 -7.55
C ALA A 120 -13.43 10.94 -7.32
N ARG A 121 -13.99 11.48 -6.25
CA ARG A 121 -13.85 12.91 -5.88
C ARG A 121 -12.41 13.23 -5.48
N VAL A 122 -11.77 12.42 -4.64
CA VAL A 122 -10.39 12.60 -4.22
C VAL A 122 -9.46 12.46 -5.43
N GLU A 123 -9.60 11.43 -6.23
CA GLU A 123 -8.80 11.21 -7.45
C GLU A 123 -8.88 12.39 -8.41
N SER A 124 -10.10 12.92 -8.67
CA SER A 124 -10.27 14.09 -9.54
C SER A 124 -9.53 15.34 -9.03
N SER A 125 -9.38 15.48 -7.72
CA SER A 125 -8.63 16.56 -7.10
C SER A 125 -7.13 16.31 -7.13
N LEU A 126 -6.68 15.07 -6.88
CA LEU A 126 -5.27 14.69 -6.93
C LEU A 126 -4.70 14.78 -8.36
N VAL A 127 -5.49 14.47 -9.39
CA VAL A 127 -5.09 14.62 -10.80
C VAL A 127 -4.72 16.08 -11.10
N LYS A 128 -5.42 17.07 -10.53
CA LYS A 128 -5.11 18.50 -10.73
C LYS A 128 -3.73 18.91 -10.18
N ILE A 129 -3.18 18.15 -9.26
CA ILE A 129 -1.87 18.40 -8.66
C ILE A 129 -0.80 17.38 -9.07
N GLY A 130 -1.06 16.60 -10.13
CA GLY A 130 -0.10 15.67 -10.73
C GLY A 130 -0.33 14.19 -10.39
N GLY A 131 -1.40 13.85 -9.71
CA GLY A 131 -1.80 12.46 -9.47
C GLY A 131 -2.08 11.73 -10.79
N GLN A 132 -1.74 10.44 -10.83
CA GLN A 132 -1.98 9.55 -11.97
C GLN A 132 -2.56 8.24 -11.43
N PRO A 133 -3.81 8.26 -10.91
CA PRO A 133 -4.42 7.06 -10.35
C PRO A 133 -4.54 6.01 -11.45
N ALA A 134 -3.74 4.97 -11.36
CA ALA A 134 -3.65 3.91 -12.35
C ALA A 134 -3.64 2.52 -11.69
N ALA A 135 -3.56 2.45 -10.37
CA ALA A 135 -3.50 1.18 -9.68
C ALA A 135 -4.90 0.59 -9.51
N GLU A 136 -5.08 -0.61 -10.00
CA GLU A 136 -6.26 -1.44 -9.72
C GLU A 136 -6.23 -2.04 -8.32
N GLU A 137 -5.05 -2.00 -7.65
CA GLU A 137 -4.84 -2.55 -6.32
C GLU A 137 -5.51 -1.66 -5.28
N THR A 138 -6.24 -2.28 -4.39
CA THR A 138 -6.89 -1.63 -3.25
C THR A 138 -6.80 -2.54 -2.04
N GLU A 139 -6.68 -1.95 -0.86
CA GLU A 139 -6.82 -2.66 0.39
C GLU A 139 -8.07 -2.17 1.11
N ALA A 140 -8.73 -3.08 1.81
CA ALA A 140 -9.88 -2.77 2.65
C ALA A 140 -9.65 -3.36 4.03
N TYR A 141 -9.89 -2.56 5.06
CA TYR A 141 -9.71 -2.97 6.43
C TYR A 141 -10.83 -2.39 7.31
N ARG A 142 -11.18 -3.06 8.41
CA ARG A 142 -12.18 -2.59 9.36
C ARG A 142 -11.55 -2.39 10.73
N PHE A 143 -11.79 -1.24 11.31
CA PHE A 143 -11.40 -0.93 12.68
C PHE A 143 -12.65 -0.81 13.53
N TYR A 144 -12.71 -1.57 14.61
CA TYR A 144 -13.81 -1.54 15.56
C TYR A 144 -13.34 -0.97 16.89
N TYR A 145 -14.13 -0.05 17.42
CA TYR A 145 -13.96 0.47 18.77
C TYR A 145 -15.16 0.06 19.64
N ILE A 146 -14.90 -0.45 20.83
CA ILE A 146 -15.91 -0.84 21.82
C ILE A 146 -15.54 -0.17 23.15
N GLU A 147 -16.35 0.80 23.58
CA GLU A 147 -16.19 1.48 24.86
C GLU A 147 -16.57 0.54 26.01
N SER A 148 -15.60 -0.17 26.54
CA SER A 148 -15.77 -1.13 27.61
C SER A 148 -14.47 -1.39 28.36
N ASP A 149 -14.61 -1.95 29.56
CA ASP A 149 -13.48 -2.58 30.23
C ASP A 149 -13.15 -3.93 29.57
N ARG A 150 -11.85 -4.23 29.45
CA ARG A 150 -11.34 -5.49 28.89
C ARG A 150 -11.99 -6.72 29.52
N ALA A 151 -12.06 -6.79 30.87
CA ALA A 151 -12.59 -7.96 31.56
C ALA A 151 -14.09 -8.14 31.29
N VAL A 152 -14.84 -7.04 31.23
CA VAL A 152 -16.27 -7.03 30.88
C VAL A 152 -16.46 -7.45 29.42
N ALA A 153 -15.70 -6.88 28.50
CA ALA A 153 -15.79 -7.18 27.08
C ALA A 153 -15.45 -8.64 26.79
N LEU A 154 -14.36 -9.17 27.34
CA LEU A 154 -13.97 -10.57 27.17
C LEU A 154 -14.95 -11.55 27.79
N LYS A 155 -15.57 -11.19 28.92
CA LYS A 155 -16.61 -12.02 29.52
C LYS A 155 -17.90 -12.06 28.68
N LYS A 156 -18.31 -10.91 28.13
CA LYS A 156 -19.60 -10.77 27.45
C LYS A 156 -19.52 -10.99 25.94
N TYR A 157 -18.43 -10.57 25.30
CA TYR A 157 -18.33 -10.42 23.84
C TYR A 157 -17.19 -11.23 23.21
N LYS A 158 -16.51 -12.14 23.94
CA LYS A 158 -15.34 -12.90 23.44
C LYS A 158 -15.57 -13.52 22.05
N LYS A 159 -16.66 -14.27 21.89
CA LYS A 159 -17.00 -14.93 20.61
C LYS A 159 -17.32 -13.92 19.51
N PHE A 160 -18.05 -12.86 19.86
CA PHE A 160 -18.40 -11.79 18.93
C PHE A 160 -17.15 -11.05 18.43
N ILE A 161 -16.22 -10.69 19.34
CA ILE A 161 -14.95 -10.04 18.99
C ILE A 161 -14.14 -10.95 18.03
N ALA A 162 -14.06 -12.25 18.32
CA ALA A 162 -13.42 -13.19 17.42
C ALA A 162 -14.10 -13.24 16.04
N GLY A 163 -15.43 -13.20 15.99
CA GLY A 163 -16.19 -13.15 14.75
C GLY A 163 -15.91 -11.90 13.92
N LEU A 164 -15.77 -10.73 14.57
CA LEU A 164 -15.38 -9.49 13.89
C LEU A 164 -13.98 -9.60 13.27
N LEU A 165 -13.05 -10.31 13.94
CA LEU A 165 -11.67 -10.46 13.48
C LEU A 165 -11.51 -11.39 12.27
N ILE A 166 -12.39 -12.40 12.14
CA ILE A 166 -12.33 -13.40 11.06
C ILE A 166 -13.47 -13.25 10.04
N ASP A 167 -14.26 -12.18 10.12
CA ASP A 167 -15.44 -11.92 9.29
C ASP A 167 -16.50 -13.05 9.32
N GLU A 168 -16.71 -13.66 10.50
CA GLU A 168 -17.64 -14.76 10.70
C GLU A 168 -18.79 -14.36 11.62
N HIS A 169 -20.02 -14.40 11.08
CA HIS A 169 -21.23 -14.05 11.83
C HIS A 169 -21.64 -15.12 12.85
N LYS A 170 -21.44 -16.41 12.49
CA LYS A 170 -21.88 -17.56 13.31
C LYS A 170 -20.74 -18.09 14.16
N THR A 171 -20.52 -17.48 15.32
CA THR A 171 -19.39 -17.81 16.20
C THR A 171 -19.72 -18.77 17.34
N GLU A 172 -21.00 -19.15 17.53
CA GLU A 172 -21.43 -20.02 18.63
C GLU A 172 -20.77 -21.39 18.60
N GLY A 173 -20.52 -21.92 17.39
CA GLY A 173 -19.92 -23.23 17.17
C GLY A 173 -18.40 -23.26 17.12
N LEU A 174 -17.71 -22.12 17.28
CA LEU A 174 -16.25 -22.08 17.25
C LEU A 174 -15.64 -22.80 18.45
N ASP A 175 -14.62 -23.61 18.16
CA ASP A 175 -13.82 -24.29 19.17
C ASP A 175 -13.07 -23.30 20.07
N GLU A 176 -13.00 -23.56 21.38
CA GLU A 176 -12.34 -22.67 22.33
C GLU A 176 -10.83 -22.54 22.08
N GLY A 177 -10.17 -23.59 21.61
CA GLY A 177 -8.76 -23.54 21.22
C GLY A 177 -8.56 -22.59 20.04
N TYR A 178 -9.43 -22.65 19.04
CA TYR A 178 -9.39 -21.75 17.89
C TYR A 178 -9.69 -20.31 18.27
N LEU A 179 -10.68 -20.06 19.13
CA LEU A 179 -10.95 -18.74 19.69
C LEU A 179 -9.72 -18.14 20.39
N ASN A 180 -9.01 -18.95 21.15
CA ASN A 180 -7.79 -18.50 21.82
C ASN A 180 -6.67 -18.16 20.82
N VAL A 181 -6.56 -18.89 19.71
CA VAL A 181 -5.60 -18.58 18.63
C VAL A 181 -5.95 -17.23 17.98
N ILE A 182 -7.22 -17.01 17.61
CA ILE A 182 -7.67 -15.73 17.03
C ILE A 182 -7.34 -14.57 17.98
N LEU A 183 -7.69 -14.71 19.24
CA LEU A 183 -7.54 -13.65 20.26
C LEU A 183 -6.13 -13.56 20.85
N SER A 184 -5.18 -14.42 20.47
CA SER A 184 -3.79 -14.35 20.94
C SER A 184 -3.01 -13.18 20.37
N ARG A 185 -3.45 -12.65 19.23
CA ARG A 185 -2.81 -11.52 18.55
C ARG A 185 -3.35 -10.21 19.10
N ASN A 186 -2.84 -9.82 20.25
CA ASN A 186 -3.30 -8.65 20.96
C ASN A 186 -2.17 -7.92 21.67
N ILE A 187 -2.44 -6.66 22.01
CA ILE A 187 -1.60 -5.82 22.86
C ILE A 187 -2.49 -5.02 23.80
N SER A 188 -2.01 -4.76 25.01
CA SER A 188 -2.63 -3.86 25.99
C SER A 188 -1.60 -2.86 26.49
N TYR A 189 -2.04 -1.66 26.82
CA TYR A 189 -1.22 -0.62 27.44
C TYR A 189 -1.61 -0.44 28.92
N TYR A 190 -2.91 -0.41 29.20
CA TYR A 190 -3.47 -0.36 30.55
C TYR A 190 -4.20 -1.67 30.89
N GLU A 191 -4.50 -1.88 32.17
CA GLU A 191 -5.24 -3.07 32.61
C GLU A 191 -6.65 -3.18 32.01
N GLY A 192 -7.25 -2.02 31.68
CA GLY A 192 -8.63 -1.94 31.20
C GLY A 192 -8.78 -1.98 29.68
N ASP A 193 -7.69 -1.89 28.93
CA ASP A 193 -7.71 -1.90 27.47
C ASP A 193 -7.24 -3.24 26.86
N ILE A 194 -7.58 -3.46 25.62
CA ILE A 194 -6.98 -4.48 24.76
C ILE A 194 -7.23 -4.18 23.29
N HIS A 195 -6.19 -4.31 22.48
CA HIS A 195 -6.25 -4.17 21.04
C HIS A 195 -5.94 -5.50 20.36
N PHE A 196 -6.94 -6.06 19.68
CA PHE A 196 -6.81 -7.27 18.89
C PHE A 196 -6.55 -6.89 17.43
N VAL A 197 -5.67 -7.63 16.77
CA VAL A 197 -5.33 -7.44 15.37
C VAL A 197 -5.58 -8.72 14.59
N GLY A 198 -6.27 -8.61 13.46
CA GLY A 198 -6.46 -9.67 12.50
C GLY A 198 -6.05 -9.22 11.09
N TRP A 199 -6.21 -10.11 10.12
CA TRP A 199 -5.81 -9.87 8.74
C TRP A 199 -6.65 -8.79 8.04
N GLU A 200 -7.97 -8.76 8.28
CA GLU A 200 -8.92 -7.84 7.63
C GLU A 200 -9.54 -6.83 8.60
N SER A 201 -9.25 -6.97 9.87
CA SER A 201 -9.83 -6.09 10.89
C SER A 201 -9.03 -6.03 12.18
N ALA A 202 -9.25 -4.96 12.94
CA ALA A 202 -8.78 -4.80 14.32
C ALA A 202 -9.92 -4.41 15.23
N VAL A 203 -9.85 -4.82 16.51
CA VAL A 203 -10.84 -4.49 17.54
C VAL A 203 -10.12 -3.89 18.73
N LEU A 204 -10.39 -2.63 19.02
CA LEU A 204 -9.95 -1.96 20.24
C LEU A 204 -11.08 -1.94 21.26
N VAL A 205 -10.81 -2.45 22.43
CA VAL A 205 -11.66 -2.32 23.63
C VAL A 205 -10.95 -1.39 24.59
N ASP A 206 -11.56 -0.26 24.91
CA ASP A 206 -11.03 0.71 25.87
C ASP A 206 -12.18 1.48 26.52
N ARG A 207 -11.95 1.97 27.75
CA ARG A 207 -12.88 2.86 28.48
C ARG A 207 -12.73 4.33 28.07
N LEU A 208 -11.58 4.70 27.53
CA LEU A 208 -11.26 6.08 27.18
C LEU A 208 -11.62 6.37 25.73
N SER A 209 -12.47 7.36 25.49
CA SER A 209 -12.72 7.86 24.17
C SER A 209 -11.45 8.50 23.58
N GLY A 210 -10.96 8.02 22.47
CA GLY A 210 -9.85 8.65 21.76
C GLY A 210 -8.80 7.67 21.24
N TYR A 211 -9.17 6.95 20.19
CA TYR A 211 -8.38 5.92 19.51
C TYR A 211 -7.80 6.41 18.16
N GLU A 212 -7.72 7.72 17.97
CA GLU A 212 -7.27 8.27 16.67
C GLU A 212 -5.80 7.92 16.36
N HIS A 213 -4.96 7.73 17.39
CA HIS A 213 -3.57 7.34 17.21
C HIS A 213 -3.46 5.87 16.79
N GLU A 214 -4.21 5.00 17.46
CA GLU A 214 -4.29 3.58 17.12
C GLU A 214 -4.85 3.37 15.71
N LEU A 215 -5.92 4.09 15.37
CA LEU A 215 -6.49 4.09 14.03
C LEU A 215 -5.47 4.56 12.98
N LEU A 216 -4.67 5.60 13.29
CA LEU A 216 -3.62 6.07 12.40
C LEU A 216 -2.55 5.00 12.16
N ILE A 217 -2.12 4.27 13.21
CA ILE A 217 -1.16 3.18 13.07
C ILE A 217 -1.71 2.04 12.23
N VAL A 218 -2.98 1.67 12.43
CA VAL A 218 -3.66 0.68 11.58
C VAL A 218 -3.70 1.14 10.12
N GLU A 219 -3.99 2.42 9.87
CA GLU A 219 -4.02 2.99 8.53
C GLU A 219 -2.64 2.98 7.89
N ILE A 220 -1.58 3.40 8.60
CA ILE A 220 -0.19 3.38 8.12
C ILE A 220 0.23 1.96 7.71
N ALA A 221 -0.07 0.95 8.51
CA ALA A 221 0.27 -0.44 8.20
C ALA A 221 -0.45 -0.94 6.92
N ASN A 222 -1.71 -0.58 6.72
CA ASN A 222 -2.47 -0.91 5.52
C ASN A 222 -1.96 -0.16 4.28
N VAL A 223 -1.59 1.12 4.42
CA VAL A 223 -0.96 1.91 3.36
C VAL A 223 0.35 1.27 2.92
N GLN A 224 1.19 0.88 3.87
CA GLN A 224 2.46 0.21 3.59
C GLN A 224 2.25 -1.14 2.90
N MET A 225 1.28 -1.95 3.35
CA MET A 225 0.96 -3.22 2.70
C MET A 225 0.56 -3.02 1.23
N LEU A 226 -0.30 -2.04 0.95
CA LEU A 226 -0.69 -1.70 -0.43
C LEU A 226 0.52 -1.28 -1.26
N GLU A 227 1.39 -0.41 -0.73
CA GLU A 227 2.57 0.08 -1.44
C GLU A 227 3.53 -1.07 -1.80
N LEU A 228 3.81 -1.96 -0.86
CA LEU A 228 4.65 -3.15 -1.11
C LEU A 228 4.05 -4.05 -2.18
N ARG A 229 2.73 -4.28 -2.19
CA ARG A 229 2.04 -5.07 -3.22
C ARG A 229 2.11 -4.41 -4.60
N ILE A 230 1.95 -3.10 -4.67
CA ILE A 230 2.07 -2.35 -5.93
C ILE A 230 3.51 -2.44 -6.47
N LEU A 231 4.51 -2.27 -5.60
CA LEU A 231 5.92 -2.41 -5.97
C LEU A 231 6.23 -3.81 -6.50
N HIS A 232 5.79 -4.85 -5.80
CA HIS A 232 5.92 -6.24 -6.24
C HIS A 232 5.34 -6.45 -7.65
N LYS A 233 4.13 -5.97 -7.91
CA LYS A 233 3.47 -6.09 -9.20
C LYS A 233 4.21 -5.31 -10.31
N ARG A 234 4.74 -4.12 -9.98
CA ARG A 234 5.54 -3.31 -10.92
C ARG A 234 6.85 -4.02 -11.27
N ILE A 235 7.57 -4.58 -10.29
CA ILE A 235 8.81 -5.32 -10.51
C ILE A 235 8.55 -6.57 -11.34
N SER A 236 7.54 -7.36 -11.00
CA SER A 236 7.17 -8.56 -11.75
C SER A 236 6.84 -8.28 -13.21
N ARG A 237 6.12 -7.16 -13.50
CA ARG A 237 5.85 -6.72 -14.87
C ARG A 237 7.13 -6.33 -15.61
N MET A 238 8.05 -5.63 -14.94
CA MET A 238 9.33 -5.23 -15.54
C MET A 238 10.20 -6.45 -15.86
N LEU A 239 10.28 -7.42 -14.96
CA LEU A 239 10.99 -8.69 -15.18
C LEU A 239 10.40 -9.46 -16.37
N ALA A 240 9.07 -9.56 -16.46
CA ALA A 240 8.40 -10.22 -17.59
C ALA A 240 8.70 -9.51 -18.92
N SER A 241 8.68 -8.17 -18.93
CA SER A 241 9.02 -7.36 -20.11
C SER A 241 10.48 -7.55 -20.52
N ALA A 242 11.41 -7.52 -19.56
CA ALA A 242 12.84 -7.74 -19.80
C ALA A 242 13.11 -9.13 -20.37
N ASN A 243 12.54 -10.17 -19.77
CA ASN A 243 12.68 -11.55 -20.23
C ASN A 243 12.12 -11.72 -21.65
N SER A 244 10.98 -11.11 -21.96
CA SER A 244 10.38 -11.13 -23.30
C SER A 244 11.27 -10.43 -24.34
N ALA A 245 11.85 -9.28 -23.97
CA ALA A 245 12.77 -8.54 -24.84
C ALA A 245 14.08 -9.34 -25.08
N ILE A 246 14.65 -9.95 -24.06
CA ILE A 246 15.82 -10.81 -24.17
C ILE A 246 15.54 -12.03 -25.05
N ALA A 247 14.41 -12.72 -24.84
CA ALA A 247 14.00 -13.87 -25.65
C ALA A 247 13.74 -13.54 -27.12
N ALA A 248 13.16 -12.37 -27.40
CA ALA A 248 12.93 -11.89 -28.76
C ALA A 248 14.24 -11.63 -29.52
N THR A 249 15.29 -11.22 -28.81
CA THR A 249 16.59 -10.93 -29.39
C THR A 249 17.38 -12.20 -29.75
N GLY A 250 17.20 -13.29 -29.03
CA GLY A 250 17.82 -14.59 -29.33
C GLY A 250 17.41 -15.19 -30.70
N LYS A 251 16.36 -14.65 -31.34
CA LYS A 251 15.89 -15.08 -32.67
C LYS A 251 16.39 -14.20 -33.83
N HIS A 252 17.11 -13.11 -33.56
CA HIS A 252 17.61 -12.19 -34.59
C HIS A 252 19.11 -12.29 -34.73
N ASN A 253 19.60 -12.14 -35.99
CA ASN A 253 21.04 -12.08 -36.26
C ASN A 253 21.69 -10.99 -35.43
N TYR A 254 22.65 -11.38 -34.56
CA TYR A 254 23.39 -10.53 -33.62
C TYR A 254 24.09 -9.33 -34.27
N LEU A 255 24.31 -9.38 -35.59
CA LEU A 255 25.03 -8.39 -36.39
C LEU A 255 24.19 -7.16 -36.80
N THR A 256 22.91 -7.05 -36.43
CA THR A 256 22.09 -5.92 -36.84
C THR A 256 22.23 -4.73 -35.87
N ARG A 257 22.49 -3.53 -36.45
CA ARG A 257 22.55 -2.24 -35.72
C ARG A 257 21.31 -1.98 -34.86
N ARG A 258 20.16 -2.53 -35.23
CA ARG A 258 18.90 -2.47 -34.45
C ARG A 258 18.95 -3.27 -33.16
N TYR A 259 19.68 -4.40 -33.14
CA TYR A 259 19.85 -5.22 -31.95
C TYR A 259 20.58 -4.44 -30.82
N GLY A 260 21.74 -3.88 -31.11
CA GLY A 260 22.51 -3.10 -30.13
C GLY A 260 21.76 -1.85 -29.61
N SER A 261 20.93 -1.21 -30.43
CA SER A 261 20.14 -0.07 -29.99
C SER A 261 19.00 -0.46 -29.06
N SER A 262 18.34 -1.60 -29.32
CA SER A 262 17.27 -2.16 -28.49
C SER A 262 17.81 -2.59 -27.11
N MET A 263 18.96 -3.27 -27.09
CA MET A 263 19.59 -3.68 -25.83
C MET A 263 20.07 -2.49 -25.00
N ARG A 264 20.66 -1.47 -25.60
CA ARG A 264 21.01 -0.24 -24.89
C ARG A 264 19.81 0.49 -24.31
N ARG A 265 18.67 0.47 -25.02
CA ARG A 265 17.41 1.03 -24.51
C ARG A 265 16.91 0.23 -23.31
N LEU A 266 16.86 -1.11 -23.43
CA LEU A 266 16.44 -1.99 -22.34
C LEU A 266 17.32 -1.83 -21.10
N ASN A 267 18.66 -1.78 -21.27
CA ASN A 267 19.61 -1.58 -20.16
C ASN A 267 19.33 -0.26 -19.41
N ARG A 268 19.03 0.82 -20.14
CA ARG A 268 18.69 2.11 -19.54
C ARG A 268 17.35 2.04 -18.79
N GLU A 269 16.32 1.45 -19.43
CA GLU A 269 14.99 1.28 -18.80
C GLU A 269 15.08 0.45 -17.51
N LEU A 270 15.88 -0.63 -17.49
CA LEU A 270 16.12 -1.45 -16.30
C LEU A 270 16.88 -0.65 -15.21
N GLY A 271 17.89 0.14 -15.58
CA GLY A 271 18.63 0.97 -14.64
C GLY A 271 17.75 2.03 -13.99
N ASP A 272 17.04 2.82 -14.81
CA ASP A 272 16.13 3.86 -14.33
C ASP A 272 15.02 3.28 -13.42
N PHE A 273 14.52 2.09 -13.77
CA PHE A 273 13.51 1.40 -12.98
C PHE A 273 14.08 0.91 -11.64
N TYR A 274 15.27 0.29 -11.66
CA TYR A 274 15.94 -0.21 -10.46
C TYR A 274 16.20 0.92 -9.45
N ASP A 275 16.80 2.03 -9.89
CA ASP A 275 17.15 3.15 -9.03
C ASP A 275 15.91 3.78 -8.38
N LYS A 276 14.85 4.02 -9.17
CA LYS A 276 13.58 4.55 -8.66
C LYS A 276 12.89 3.60 -7.69
N THR A 277 12.87 2.30 -8.01
CA THR A 277 12.18 1.32 -7.18
C THR A 277 12.92 1.09 -5.88
N LYS A 278 14.26 1.06 -5.91
CA LYS A 278 15.11 0.97 -4.71
C LYS A 278 14.86 2.13 -3.75
N GLU A 279 14.77 3.36 -4.28
CA GLU A 279 14.42 4.54 -3.47
C GLU A 279 13.02 4.41 -2.84
N MET A 280 12.03 3.90 -3.60
CA MET A 280 10.68 3.68 -3.09
C MET A 280 10.67 2.62 -1.98
N VAL A 281 11.32 1.48 -2.18
CA VAL A 281 11.41 0.41 -1.17
C VAL A 281 12.06 0.95 0.10
N SER A 282 13.19 1.69 0.00
CA SER A 282 13.85 2.29 1.17
C SER A 282 12.90 3.22 1.94
N ALA A 283 12.18 4.08 1.24
CA ALA A 283 11.24 5.02 1.87
C ALA A 283 10.10 4.30 2.62
N VAL A 284 9.60 3.16 2.08
CA VAL A 284 8.54 2.36 2.72
C VAL A 284 9.05 1.65 3.95
N THR A 285 10.26 1.09 3.89
CA THR A 285 10.86 0.33 4.99
C THR A 285 11.37 1.20 6.14
N GLU A 286 11.73 2.45 5.89
CA GLU A 286 12.15 3.41 6.92
C GLU A 286 10.99 4.00 7.72
N THR A 287 9.78 3.96 7.18
CA THR A 287 8.56 4.55 7.76
C THR A 287 8.30 4.14 9.23
N PRO A 288 8.43 2.86 9.64
CA PRO A 288 8.13 2.44 11.00
C PRO A 288 9.18 2.79 12.05
N GLN A 289 10.42 3.04 11.63
CA GLN A 289 11.55 3.21 12.54
C GLN A 289 11.50 4.51 13.36
N GLY A 290 10.63 5.44 12.97
CA GLY A 290 10.45 6.72 13.62
C GLY A 290 9.30 6.78 14.65
N LEU A 291 8.62 5.66 14.98
CA LEU A 291 7.58 5.64 15.99
C LEU A 291 8.21 5.67 17.38
N GLY A 292 8.27 6.84 18.02
CA GLY A 292 8.90 7.04 19.31
C GLY A 292 8.08 6.52 20.50
N GLU A 293 6.75 6.48 20.39
CA GLU A 293 5.87 5.98 21.46
C GLU A 293 5.88 4.44 21.48
N TRP A 294 6.34 3.87 22.59
CA TRP A 294 6.53 2.43 22.75
C TRP A 294 5.28 1.60 22.41
N TYR A 295 4.10 2.04 22.84
CA TYR A 295 2.85 1.33 22.60
C TYR A 295 2.47 1.32 21.10
N LEU A 296 2.51 2.47 20.45
CA LEU A 296 2.21 2.58 19.01
C LEU A 296 3.21 1.80 18.17
N ALA A 297 4.50 1.80 18.55
CA ALA A 297 5.52 0.98 17.89
C ALA A 297 5.25 -0.52 18.04
N LYS A 298 4.78 -0.97 19.20
CA LYS A 298 4.37 -2.36 19.43
C LYS A 298 3.11 -2.74 18.68
N LEU A 299 2.12 -1.84 18.62
CA LEU A 299 0.92 -2.04 17.81
C LEU A 299 1.27 -2.17 16.33
N TYR A 300 2.14 -1.28 15.83
CA TYR A 300 2.63 -1.37 14.46
C TYR A 300 3.36 -2.71 14.20
N ALA A 301 4.25 -3.13 15.11
CA ALA A 301 4.97 -4.40 14.97
C ALA A 301 4.02 -5.62 14.94
N LEU A 302 2.93 -5.58 15.70
CA LEU A 302 1.90 -6.61 15.68
C LEU A 302 1.16 -6.64 14.32
N LEU A 303 0.76 -5.47 13.80
CA LEU A 303 0.16 -5.34 12.47
C LEU A 303 1.11 -5.79 11.35
N ALA A 304 2.37 -5.36 11.40
CA ALA A 304 3.40 -5.75 10.44
C ALA A 304 3.63 -7.27 10.41
N SER A 305 3.60 -7.90 11.59
CA SER A 305 3.67 -9.36 11.72
C SER A 305 2.44 -10.05 11.12
N GLU A 306 1.23 -9.51 11.38
CA GLU A 306 -0.02 -10.06 10.83
C GLU A 306 -0.06 -9.95 9.31
N PHE A 307 0.32 -8.80 8.77
CA PHE A 307 0.37 -8.54 7.33
C PHE A 307 1.60 -9.13 6.63
N LYS A 308 2.51 -9.78 7.40
CA LYS A 308 3.76 -10.38 6.87
C LYS A 308 4.60 -9.38 6.07
N LEU A 309 4.67 -8.12 6.53
CA LEU A 309 5.34 -7.06 5.79
C LEU A 309 6.82 -7.36 5.56
N SER A 310 7.51 -7.94 6.55
CA SER A 310 8.93 -8.33 6.42
C SER A 310 9.16 -9.43 5.35
N GLU A 311 8.20 -10.33 5.17
CA GLU A 311 8.26 -11.35 4.12
C GLU A 311 8.09 -10.70 2.73
N LEU A 312 7.17 -9.74 2.60
CA LEU A 312 6.97 -8.96 1.38
C LEU A 312 8.21 -8.12 1.04
N GLU A 313 8.80 -7.44 2.03
CA GLU A 313 10.02 -6.66 1.87
C GLU A 313 11.20 -7.53 1.41
N SER A 314 11.38 -8.69 2.02
CA SER A 314 12.41 -9.66 1.64
C SER A 314 12.21 -10.19 0.22
N SER A 315 10.97 -10.47 -0.17
CA SER A 315 10.62 -10.87 -1.53
C SER A 315 10.96 -9.78 -2.55
N LEU A 316 10.61 -8.52 -2.25
CA LEU A 316 10.92 -7.37 -3.09
C LEU A 316 12.41 -7.15 -3.27
N ALA A 317 13.20 -7.31 -2.19
CA ALA A 317 14.66 -7.22 -2.27
C ALA A 317 15.24 -8.27 -3.21
N GLY A 318 14.73 -9.51 -3.14
CA GLY A 318 15.12 -10.59 -4.05
C GLY A 318 14.74 -10.31 -5.51
N GLU A 319 13.57 -9.75 -5.75
CA GLU A 319 13.13 -9.38 -7.10
C GLU A 319 13.92 -8.21 -7.68
N LEU A 320 14.30 -7.22 -6.85
CA LEU A 320 15.20 -6.14 -7.27
C LEU A 320 16.58 -6.66 -7.65
N ASP A 321 17.12 -7.63 -6.92
CA ASP A 321 18.37 -8.32 -7.29
C ASP A 321 18.24 -9.01 -8.66
N MET A 322 17.08 -9.60 -8.98
CA MET A 322 16.85 -10.16 -10.31
C MET A 322 16.83 -9.09 -11.42
N ILE A 323 16.30 -7.90 -11.15
CA ILE A 323 16.35 -6.75 -12.09
C ILE A 323 17.81 -6.35 -12.35
N ASP A 324 18.61 -6.25 -11.29
CA ASP A 324 20.02 -5.86 -11.41
C ASP A 324 20.84 -6.92 -12.20
N LYS A 325 20.65 -8.20 -11.91
CA LYS A 325 21.24 -9.31 -12.68
C LYS A 325 20.80 -9.31 -14.15
N SER A 326 19.54 -8.98 -14.42
CA SER A 326 19.05 -8.84 -15.80
C SER A 326 19.73 -7.68 -16.52
N ARG A 327 19.99 -6.57 -15.82
CA ARG A 327 20.74 -5.41 -16.32
C ARG A 327 22.20 -5.77 -16.61
N GLU A 328 22.85 -6.47 -15.70
CA GLU A 328 24.23 -6.97 -15.91
C GLU A 328 24.30 -7.87 -17.15
N PHE A 329 23.39 -8.84 -17.27
CA PHE A 329 23.33 -9.70 -18.44
C PHE A 329 23.17 -8.92 -19.77
N VAL A 330 22.23 -7.95 -19.80
CA VAL A 330 22.03 -7.09 -20.97
C VAL A 330 23.27 -6.25 -21.27
N SER A 331 23.99 -5.78 -20.24
CA SER A 331 25.24 -5.04 -20.39
C SER A 331 26.34 -5.89 -21.01
N ASP A 332 26.49 -7.14 -20.57
CA ASP A 332 27.46 -8.09 -21.13
C ASP A 332 27.18 -8.44 -22.60
N VAL A 333 25.90 -8.62 -22.93
CA VAL A 333 25.47 -8.81 -24.32
C VAL A 333 25.83 -7.59 -25.20
N ILE A 334 25.65 -6.37 -24.68
CA ILE A 334 26.04 -5.14 -25.41
C ILE A 334 27.56 -5.09 -25.63
N ARG A 335 28.33 -5.47 -24.61
CA ARG A 335 29.81 -5.47 -24.66
C ARG A 335 30.32 -6.50 -25.68
N GLY A 336 29.84 -7.75 -25.60
CA GLY A 336 30.21 -8.80 -26.55
C GLY A 336 29.88 -8.43 -28.00
N ASN A 337 28.72 -7.85 -28.26
CA ASN A 337 28.36 -7.39 -29.60
C ASN A 337 29.27 -6.25 -30.11
N THR A 338 29.80 -5.41 -29.20
CA THR A 338 30.74 -4.33 -29.58
C THR A 338 32.11 -4.90 -29.93
N GLU A 339 32.57 -5.92 -29.21
CA GLU A 339 33.84 -6.61 -29.48
C GLU A 339 33.80 -7.34 -30.84
N GLU A 340 32.72 -8.07 -31.13
CA GLU A 340 32.57 -8.75 -32.45
C GLU A 340 32.56 -7.71 -33.60
N TRP A 341 31.91 -6.54 -33.44
CA TRP A 341 31.96 -5.49 -34.45
C TRP A 341 33.36 -4.93 -34.66
N LEU A 342 34.15 -4.76 -33.60
CA LEU A 342 35.54 -4.32 -33.69
C LEU A 342 36.40 -5.33 -34.43
N GLU A 343 36.22 -6.64 -34.18
CA GLU A 343 36.93 -7.70 -34.88
C GLU A 343 36.59 -7.66 -36.40
N ILE A 344 35.31 -7.52 -36.77
CA ILE A 344 34.89 -7.40 -38.19
C ILE A 344 35.54 -6.19 -38.84
N ILE A 345 35.57 -5.02 -38.18
CA ILE A 345 36.21 -3.81 -38.68
C ILE A 345 37.69 -4.01 -38.87
N ILE A 346 38.39 -4.66 -37.92
CA ILE A 346 39.81 -4.96 -38.02
C ILE A 346 40.09 -5.89 -39.22
N ILE A 347 39.29 -6.94 -39.39
CA ILE A 347 39.42 -7.87 -40.53
C ILE A 347 39.18 -7.11 -41.85
N LEU A 348 38.20 -6.24 -41.94
CA LEU A 348 37.92 -5.42 -43.15
C LEU A 348 39.08 -4.45 -43.45
N LEU A 349 39.70 -3.84 -42.43
CA LEU A 349 40.87 -2.99 -42.61
C LEU A 349 42.09 -3.77 -43.15
N ILE A 350 42.36 -4.97 -42.59
CA ILE A 350 43.44 -5.82 -43.05
C ILE A 350 43.19 -6.24 -44.49
N VAL A 351 41.97 -6.63 -44.87
CA VAL A 351 41.64 -7.01 -46.24
C VAL A 351 41.82 -5.79 -47.18
N LEU A 352 41.42 -4.59 -46.74
CA LEU A 352 41.63 -3.38 -47.52
C LEU A 352 43.09 -3.06 -47.74
N GLU A 353 43.92 -3.19 -46.69
CA GLU A 353 45.38 -3.00 -46.77
C GLU A 353 46.04 -3.96 -47.77
N VAL A 354 45.71 -5.24 -47.70
CA VAL A 354 46.19 -6.24 -48.65
C VAL A 354 45.76 -5.93 -50.09
N VAL A 355 44.51 -5.51 -50.30
CA VAL A 355 44.01 -5.11 -51.62
C VAL A 355 44.78 -3.91 -52.20
N VAL A 356 45.08 -2.91 -51.37
CA VAL A 356 45.83 -1.72 -51.76
C VAL A 356 47.29 -2.08 -52.08
N GLU A 357 47.95 -2.94 -51.27
CA GLU A 357 49.32 -3.40 -51.55
C GLU A 357 49.40 -4.20 -52.87
N VAL A 358 48.46 -5.10 -53.12
CA VAL A 358 48.40 -5.88 -54.39
C VAL A 358 48.17 -4.96 -55.56
N ALA A 359 47.27 -3.93 -55.44
CA ALA A 359 47.03 -2.96 -56.48
C ALA A 359 48.23 -2.09 -56.80
N LEU A 360 49.08 -1.80 -55.80
CA LEU A 360 50.33 -1.05 -55.96
C LEU A 360 51.44 -1.88 -56.61
N LEU A 361 51.47 -3.19 -56.34
CA LEU A 361 52.41 -4.13 -56.97
C LEU A 361 52.11 -4.46 -58.41
N LEU A 362 50.87 -4.27 -58.85
CA LEU A 362 50.41 -4.50 -60.22
C LEU A 362 50.51 -3.30 -61.15
N LYS A 363 50.96 -2.14 -60.61
CA LYS A 363 51.28 -0.95 -61.33
C LYS A 363 52.78 -0.82 -61.61
#